data_df313e1467c3c87f80900054c07fcb29
#
_entry.id   df313e1467c3c87f80900054c07fcb29
#
_cell.length_a   1.000
_cell.length_b   1.000
_cell.length_c   1.000
_cell.angle_alpha   90.00
_cell.angle_beta   90.00
_cell.angle_gamma   90.00
#
_symmetry.space_group_name_H-M   'P 1'
#
loop_
_entity.id
_entity.type
_entity.pdbx_description
1 polymer ?
#
loop_
_entity_poly.entity_id
_entity_poly.type
_entity_poly.pdbx_seq_one_letter_code
_entity_poly.pdbx_strand_id
1 'polypeptide(L)'
;MARTFRLIGSAGRRSVRRMTSLSNRSLVDIDRDNLIHPVVSFRGHEKHGPRILESGQGMWLTDIDGRRMIDAFAGLWCVNVGYGQESLVEAATEQLRKLPYATGFFHYGCEPAIRLAGELCALAPEGLDHVYFTLGGSDAVDSAIRYIVHYWNAVGQPQKKHFIAQVNGYHGSSSLGSGLTALPHFHRNFDLPRPWQHHIASPFPYRHPEGHDPAALIAASVGALEAKVAELGAENVAAFFCEPIQGSGGVIVPPRGWLKAMREACTRLGILMVVDEVITGFGRTGPMFASLEEGVSPDLMTMAKGLTSGYVPMGAVMMADHVYQGIADGGAEALPIGHGYTYSGHPVSAAVALECLRLYQEGGLLANGVDVGGTFAAHFERLKDHPLVGDVRSRGLLGAIELVSDKQARTNFAPELDVAGRLAQLTWDNGVIVRCFANGAIGFAPALCCSHDEMNEIFARIDRTLDQLLAMPDIRAAMR
;
A
#
# COMPACT_ATOMS: atom_id res chain seq x y z
N MET A 1 3.55 -50.49 -13.41
CA MET A 1 2.86 -50.39 -12.12
C MET A 1 1.92 -49.17 -12.16
N ALA A 2 0.66 -49.43 -12.43
CA ALA A 2 -0.37 -48.42 -12.52
C ALA A 2 -0.90 -48.11 -11.11
N ARG A 3 -0.76 -46.88 -10.63
CA ARG A 3 -1.43 -46.42 -9.42
C ARG A 3 -2.79 -45.83 -9.77
N THR A 4 -3.81 -46.57 -9.39
CA THR A 4 -5.22 -46.25 -9.50
C THR A 4 -5.54 -45.09 -8.53
N PHE A 5 -5.88 -43.92 -9.05
CA PHE A 5 -6.47 -42.83 -8.25
C PHE A 5 -7.91 -43.22 -7.91
N ARG A 6 -8.18 -43.54 -6.65
CA ARG A 6 -9.54 -43.66 -6.13
C ARG A 6 -10.09 -42.23 -5.95
N LEU A 7 -11.03 -41.85 -6.79
CA LEU A 7 -11.95 -40.74 -6.54
C LEU A 7 -12.83 -41.09 -5.34
N ILE A 8 -12.61 -40.41 -4.22
CA ILE A 8 -13.50 -40.48 -3.05
C ILE A 8 -14.74 -39.64 -3.41
N GLY A 9 -15.76 -40.31 -3.91
CA GLY A 9 -17.08 -39.72 -4.07
C GLY A 9 -17.78 -39.56 -2.72
N SER A 10 -17.74 -38.37 -2.13
CA SER A 10 -18.74 -37.95 -1.17
C SER A 10 -19.88 -37.31 -1.93
N ALA A 11 -20.91 -38.09 -2.25
CA ALA A 11 -22.21 -37.57 -2.65
C ALA A 11 -22.90 -36.90 -1.46
N GLY A 12 -22.34 -35.74 -1.05
CA GLY A 12 -23.02 -34.77 -0.21
C GLY A 12 -24.15 -34.18 -1.05
N ARG A 13 -25.38 -34.38 -0.65
CA ARG A 13 -26.59 -33.82 -1.23
C ARG A 13 -26.37 -32.33 -1.48
N ARG A 14 -26.11 -31.91 -2.74
CA ARG A 14 -26.40 -30.57 -3.20
C ARG A 14 -27.91 -30.45 -3.09
N SER A 15 -28.41 -29.89 -2.00
CA SER A 15 -29.77 -29.40 -1.96
C SER A 15 -29.88 -28.48 -3.17
N VAL A 16 -30.79 -28.77 -4.09
CA VAL A 16 -31.21 -27.83 -5.12
C VAL A 16 -31.79 -26.64 -4.34
N ARG A 17 -30.96 -25.65 -4.03
CA ARG A 17 -31.43 -24.35 -3.51
C ARG A 17 -32.39 -23.87 -4.60
N ARG A 18 -33.67 -23.84 -4.29
CA ARG A 18 -34.67 -23.13 -5.09
C ARG A 18 -34.07 -21.76 -5.35
N MET A 19 -33.93 -21.39 -6.62
CA MET A 19 -33.55 -20.04 -7.04
C MET A 19 -34.69 -19.11 -6.58
N THR A 20 -34.65 -18.69 -5.34
CA THR A 20 -35.37 -17.49 -4.91
C THR A 20 -34.80 -16.36 -5.75
N SER A 21 -35.64 -15.55 -6.37
CA SER A 21 -35.19 -14.42 -7.18
C SER A 21 -34.25 -13.55 -6.31
N LEU A 22 -33.17 -13.01 -6.90
CA LEU A 22 -32.23 -12.15 -6.18
C LEU A 22 -32.93 -11.00 -5.45
N SER A 23 -34.09 -10.55 -5.96
CA SER A 23 -34.92 -9.51 -5.35
C SER A 23 -35.45 -9.83 -3.95
N ASN A 24 -35.47 -11.11 -3.53
CA ASN A 24 -35.99 -11.54 -2.21
C ASN A 24 -34.89 -11.96 -1.23
N ARG A 25 -33.59 -11.75 -1.57
CA ARG A 25 -32.46 -12.07 -0.71
C ARG A 25 -31.89 -10.79 -0.10
N SER A 26 -31.45 -10.86 1.17
CA SER A 26 -30.71 -9.75 1.78
C SER A 26 -29.34 -9.55 1.10
N LEU A 27 -28.78 -8.34 1.13
CA LEU A 27 -27.43 -8.06 0.64
C LEU A 27 -26.40 -8.94 1.34
N VAL A 28 -26.57 -9.18 2.64
CA VAL A 28 -25.69 -10.07 3.44
C VAL A 28 -25.72 -11.51 2.92
N ASP A 29 -26.89 -12.05 2.54
CA ASP A 29 -26.98 -13.41 2.00
C ASP A 29 -26.40 -13.51 0.59
N ILE A 30 -26.60 -12.48 -0.24
CA ILE A 30 -26.03 -12.42 -1.58
C ILE A 30 -24.50 -12.38 -1.49
N ASP A 31 -23.97 -11.54 -0.62
CA ASP A 31 -22.55 -11.39 -0.39
C ASP A 31 -21.92 -12.72 0.07
N ARG A 32 -22.44 -13.33 1.14
CA ARG A 32 -21.94 -14.61 1.66
C ARG A 32 -21.90 -15.73 0.63
N ASP A 33 -22.86 -15.76 -0.27
CA ASP A 33 -23.03 -16.87 -1.20
C ASP A 33 -22.28 -16.65 -2.51
N ASN A 34 -21.93 -15.40 -2.87
CA ASN A 34 -21.46 -15.10 -4.23
C ASN A 34 -20.18 -14.23 -4.29
N LEU A 35 -19.87 -13.40 -3.27
CA LEU A 35 -18.74 -12.50 -3.33
C LEU A 35 -17.53 -13.04 -2.54
N ILE A 36 -16.38 -13.10 -3.20
CA ILE A 36 -15.12 -13.44 -2.55
C ILE A 36 -14.40 -12.15 -2.17
N HIS A 37 -14.32 -11.89 -0.87
CA HIS A 37 -13.55 -10.75 -0.35
C HIS A 37 -12.05 -11.02 -0.35
N PRO A 38 -11.21 -10.03 -0.65
CA PRO A 38 -9.76 -10.17 -0.56
C PRO A 38 -9.30 -10.30 0.91
N VAL A 39 -8.30 -11.13 1.15
CA VAL A 39 -7.60 -11.28 2.45
C VAL A 39 -8.54 -11.63 3.62
N VAL A 40 -9.52 -12.48 3.39
CA VAL A 40 -10.41 -13.00 4.43
C VAL A 40 -10.39 -14.53 4.48
N SER A 41 -10.68 -15.10 5.64
CA SER A 41 -11.00 -16.52 5.76
C SER A 41 -12.40 -16.79 5.23
N PHE A 42 -12.56 -17.66 4.23
CA PHE A 42 -13.88 -17.97 3.66
C PHE A 42 -14.88 -18.46 4.72
N ARG A 43 -14.45 -19.36 5.60
CA ARG A 43 -15.32 -19.85 6.69
C ARG A 43 -15.60 -18.80 7.74
N GLY A 44 -14.64 -17.91 8.02
CA GLY A 44 -14.86 -16.75 8.88
C GLY A 44 -15.89 -15.79 8.27
N HIS A 45 -15.79 -15.49 6.97
CA HIS A 45 -16.75 -14.66 6.26
C HIS A 45 -18.15 -15.27 6.22
N GLU A 46 -18.28 -16.56 5.92
CA GLU A 46 -19.57 -17.28 5.98
C GLU A 46 -20.23 -17.17 7.36
N LYS A 47 -19.45 -17.16 8.43
CA LYS A 47 -19.94 -17.06 9.82
C LYS A 47 -20.35 -15.64 10.21
N HIS A 48 -19.52 -14.65 9.90
CA HIS A 48 -19.67 -13.28 10.42
C HIS A 48 -20.38 -12.35 9.43
N GLY A 49 -20.31 -12.63 8.13
CA GLY A 49 -20.84 -11.79 7.06
C GLY A 49 -20.04 -10.49 6.84
N PRO A 50 -20.46 -9.67 5.87
CA PRO A 50 -19.83 -8.40 5.55
C PRO A 50 -20.26 -7.26 6.48
N ARG A 51 -19.42 -6.23 6.56
CA ARG A 51 -19.78 -4.89 7.01
C ARG A 51 -20.05 -4.07 5.75
N ILE A 52 -21.29 -3.66 5.52
CA ILE A 52 -21.70 -3.04 4.25
C ILE A 52 -21.75 -1.53 4.43
N LEU A 53 -20.87 -0.82 3.69
CA LEU A 53 -20.85 0.63 3.63
C LEU A 53 -21.74 1.11 2.48
N GLU A 54 -22.49 2.19 2.69
CA GLU A 54 -23.46 2.72 1.73
C GLU A 54 -23.03 4.04 1.13
N SER A 55 -22.50 4.96 1.95
CA SER A 55 -22.15 6.31 1.51
C SER A 55 -20.95 6.88 2.25
N GLY A 56 -20.35 7.95 1.69
CA GLY A 56 -19.21 8.63 2.32
C GLY A 56 -19.18 10.11 1.97
N GLN A 57 -18.75 10.95 2.94
CA GLN A 57 -18.55 12.39 2.77
C GLN A 57 -17.40 12.87 3.66
N GLY A 58 -16.39 13.54 3.10
CA GLY A 58 -15.20 13.99 3.81
C GLY A 58 -14.48 12.81 4.48
N MET A 59 -14.42 12.81 5.80
CA MET A 59 -13.84 11.73 6.62
C MET A 59 -14.86 10.66 7.04
N TRP A 60 -16.14 10.82 6.71
CA TRP A 60 -17.21 10.03 7.29
C TRP A 60 -17.79 9.02 6.30
N LEU A 61 -17.98 7.81 6.79
CA LEU A 61 -18.68 6.73 6.11
C LEU A 61 -19.98 6.40 6.86
N THR A 62 -20.99 6.00 6.10
CA THR A 62 -22.27 5.52 6.64
C THR A 62 -22.51 4.10 6.14
N ASP A 63 -22.89 3.20 7.04
CA ASP A 63 -23.27 1.83 6.68
C ASP A 63 -24.78 1.74 6.32
N ILE A 64 -25.21 0.55 5.86
CA ILE A 64 -26.60 0.29 5.45
C ILE A 64 -27.61 0.41 6.60
N ASP A 65 -27.14 0.41 7.86
CA ASP A 65 -27.99 0.58 9.05
C ASP A 65 -28.04 2.05 9.48
N GLY A 66 -27.42 2.97 8.73
CA GLY A 66 -27.39 4.41 8.99
C GLY A 66 -26.36 4.84 10.03
N ARG A 67 -25.47 3.95 10.46
CA ARG A 67 -24.43 4.27 11.44
C ARG A 67 -23.29 5.04 10.79
N ARG A 68 -22.95 6.20 11.35
CA ARG A 68 -21.82 7.02 10.90
C ARG A 68 -20.53 6.65 11.63
N MET A 69 -19.46 6.50 10.86
CA MET A 69 -18.13 6.18 11.35
C MET A 69 -17.10 7.12 10.73
N ILE A 70 -16.07 7.50 11.51
CA ILE A 70 -14.95 8.29 10.99
C ILE A 70 -13.88 7.36 10.45
N ASP A 71 -13.45 7.61 9.22
CA ASP A 71 -12.44 6.79 8.55
C ASP A 71 -11.03 7.35 8.74
N ALA A 72 -10.33 6.84 9.73
CA ALA A 72 -8.93 7.17 9.99
C ALA A 72 -7.94 6.28 9.22
N PHE A 73 -8.42 5.55 8.18
CA PHE A 73 -7.61 4.66 7.35
C PHE A 73 -7.67 5.03 5.86
N ALA A 74 -8.48 6.03 5.50
CA ALA A 74 -8.73 6.46 4.12
C ALA A 74 -9.04 5.29 3.17
N GLY A 75 -10.05 4.50 3.52
CA GLY A 75 -10.41 3.27 2.83
C GLY A 75 -9.35 2.18 3.00
N LEU A 76 -8.36 2.16 2.14
CA LEU A 76 -7.18 1.30 2.20
C LEU A 76 -5.93 2.11 1.85
N TRP A 77 -5.61 3.14 2.64
CA TRP A 77 -4.51 4.10 2.40
C TRP A 77 -4.68 4.87 1.08
N CYS A 78 -5.89 5.06 0.57
CA CYS A 78 -6.09 5.53 -0.80
C CYS A 78 -6.93 6.81 -0.94
N VAL A 79 -7.92 7.04 -0.07
CA VAL A 79 -8.86 8.19 -0.21
C VAL A 79 -8.24 9.46 0.40
N ASN A 80 -7.14 9.93 -0.22
CA ASN A 80 -6.36 11.05 0.30
C ASN A 80 -7.14 12.38 0.30
N VAL A 81 -8.03 12.61 -0.67
CA VAL A 81 -8.82 13.86 -0.77
C VAL A 81 -10.14 13.78 0.02
N GLY A 82 -10.46 12.62 0.63
CA GLY A 82 -11.75 12.39 1.29
C GLY A 82 -12.84 11.92 0.32
N TYR A 83 -13.97 11.52 0.91
CA TYR A 83 -15.13 11.02 0.17
C TYR A 83 -16.01 12.18 -0.31
N GLY A 84 -16.79 11.96 -1.40
CA GLY A 84 -17.82 12.90 -1.87
C GLY A 84 -17.28 14.21 -2.44
N GLN A 85 -16.10 14.21 -3.07
CA GLN A 85 -15.56 15.36 -3.78
C GLN A 85 -16.29 15.54 -5.11
N GLU A 86 -17.16 16.53 -5.20
CA GLU A 86 -18.02 16.77 -6.37
C GLU A 86 -17.19 17.04 -7.64
N SER A 87 -16.09 17.78 -7.53
CA SER A 87 -15.24 18.08 -8.69
C SER A 87 -14.65 16.82 -9.35
N LEU A 88 -14.38 15.74 -8.58
CA LEU A 88 -13.96 14.45 -9.12
C LEU A 88 -15.10 13.72 -9.85
N VAL A 89 -16.32 13.83 -9.30
CA VAL A 89 -17.53 13.26 -9.94
C VAL A 89 -17.79 13.97 -11.27
N GLU A 90 -17.67 15.31 -11.29
CA GLU A 90 -17.82 16.12 -12.50
C GLU A 90 -16.76 15.77 -13.55
N ALA A 91 -15.46 15.74 -13.16
CA ALA A 91 -14.38 15.37 -14.07
C ALA A 91 -14.58 13.98 -14.70
N ALA A 92 -15.02 13.00 -13.91
CA ALA A 92 -15.34 11.66 -14.42
C ALA A 92 -16.53 11.72 -15.38
N THR A 93 -17.61 12.43 -15.03
CA THR A 93 -18.85 12.53 -15.84
C THR A 93 -18.60 13.22 -17.17
N GLU A 94 -17.88 14.34 -17.18
CA GLU A 94 -17.53 15.05 -18.40
C GLU A 94 -16.69 14.20 -19.33
N GLN A 95 -15.67 13.52 -18.79
CA GLN A 95 -14.82 12.65 -19.59
C GLN A 95 -15.58 11.41 -20.13
N LEU A 96 -16.50 10.82 -19.35
CA LEU A 96 -17.37 9.73 -19.80
C LEU A 96 -18.24 10.17 -20.97
N ARG A 97 -18.76 11.40 -20.97
CA ARG A 97 -19.55 11.96 -22.07
C ARG A 97 -18.70 12.27 -23.31
N LYS A 98 -17.48 12.79 -23.10
CA LYS A 98 -16.57 13.19 -24.18
C LYS A 98 -15.95 11.99 -24.89
N LEU A 99 -15.33 11.09 -24.12
CA LEU A 99 -14.64 9.90 -24.62
C LEU A 99 -14.48 8.89 -23.47
N PRO A 100 -15.35 7.89 -23.35
CA PRO A 100 -15.35 6.95 -22.21
C PRO A 100 -14.16 6.00 -22.23
N TYR A 101 -13.64 5.66 -23.40
CA TYR A 101 -12.48 4.79 -23.59
C TYR A 101 -11.69 5.19 -24.83
N ALA A 102 -10.36 5.10 -24.73
CA ALA A 102 -9.44 5.11 -25.86
C ALA A 102 -8.32 4.11 -25.57
N THR A 103 -7.87 3.38 -26.58
CA THR A 103 -6.72 2.51 -26.43
C THR A 103 -5.43 3.33 -26.42
N GLY A 104 -4.45 2.95 -25.58
CA GLY A 104 -3.07 3.46 -25.63
C GLY A 104 -2.15 2.61 -26.52
N PHE A 105 -2.65 1.51 -27.11
CA PHE A 105 -1.88 0.65 -28.01
C PHE A 105 -1.70 1.30 -29.39
N PHE A 106 -0.66 0.89 -30.13
CA PHE A 106 -0.45 1.21 -31.53
C PHE A 106 -0.40 2.73 -31.83
N HIS A 107 0.22 3.51 -30.92
CA HIS A 107 0.39 4.97 -31.02
C HIS A 107 -0.92 5.79 -30.90
N TYR A 108 -2.02 5.20 -30.45
CA TYR A 108 -3.18 5.99 -30.04
C TYR A 108 -2.96 6.57 -28.67
N GLY A 109 -3.52 7.75 -28.43
CA GLY A 109 -3.45 8.43 -27.14
C GLY A 109 -4.73 9.25 -26.87
N CYS A 110 -4.92 9.68 -25.66
CA CYS A 110 -5.98 10.57 -25.26
C CYS A 110 -5.44 11.76 -24.46
N GLU A 111 -6.06 12.93 -24.62
CA GLU A 111 -5.61 14.17 -23.97
C GLU A 111 -5.40 14.03 -22.47
N PRO A 112 -6.34 13.47 -21.66
CA PRO A 112 -6.13 13.39 -20.22
C PRO A 112 -4.89 12.56 -19.81
N ALA A 113 -4.65 11.44 -20.46
CA ALA A 113 -3.49 10.61 -20.15
C ALA A 113 -2.17 11.29 -20.52
N ILE A 114 -2.12 12.03 -21.66
CA ILE A 114 -0.94 12.78 -22.09
C ILE A 114 -0.64 13.90 -21.11
N ARG A 115 -1.66 14.68 -20.71
CA ARG A 115 -1.50 15.75 -19.71
C ARG A 115 -1.07 15.20 -18.36
N LEU A 116 -1.70 14.12 -17.89
CA LEU A 116 -1.36 13.48 -16.61
C LEU A 116 0.08 13.03 -16.58
N ALA A 117 0.60 12.45 -17.69
CA ALA A 117 2.00 12.06 -17.77
C ALA A 117 2.93 13.27 -17.60
N GLY A 118 2.64 14.39 -18.26
CA GLY A 118 3.42 15.64 -18.12
C GLY A 118 3.37 16.20 -16.70
N GLU A 119 2.18 16.25 -16.07
CA GLU A 119 2.03 16.73 -14.70
C GLU A 119 2.79 15.84 -13.68
N LEU A 120 2.73 14.52 -13.84
CA LEU A 120 3.45 13.61 -12.97
C LEU A 120 4.98 13.79 -13.10
N CYS A 121 5.50 13.96 -14.32
CA CYS A 121 6.92 14.23 -14.52
C CYS A 121 7.34 15.56 -13.88
N ALA A 122 6.51 16.58 -13.95
CA ALA A 122 6.80 17.87 -13.32
C ALA A 122 6.80 17.84 -11.78
N LEU A 123 6.07 16.90 -11.17
CA LEU A 123 5.92 16.74 -9.72
C LEU A 123 6.88 15.73 -9.10
N ALA A 124 7.41 14.82 -9.91
CA ALA A 124 8.27 13.72 -9.47
C ALA A 124 9.70 14.19 -9.12
N PRO A 125 10.49 13.35 -8.43
CA PRO A 125 11.93 13.55 -8.34
C PRO A 125 12.57 13.72 -9.71
N GLU A 126 13.58 14.62 -9.79
CA GLU A 126 14.29 14.94 -11.04
C GLU A 126 14.81 13.70 -11.76
N GLY A 127 14.64 13.64 -13.08
CA GLY A 127 15.09 12.56 -13.94
C GLY A 127 14.10 11.40 -14.12
N LEU A 128 12.93 11.45 -13.47
CA LEU A 128 11.82 10.53 -13.73
C LEU A 128 10.89 11.10 -14.81
N ASP A 129 11.29 10.95 -16.08
CA ASP A 129 10.71 11.68 -17.22
C ASP A 129 9.74 10.86 -18.07
N HIS A 130 9.55 9.59 -17.76
CA HIS A 130 8.69 8.69 -18.54
C HIS A 130 7.66 8.00 -17.64
N VAL A 131 6.40 7.95 -18.09
CA VAL A 131 5.29 7.37 -17.33
C VAL A 131 4.63 6.24 -18.11
N TYR A 132 4.46 5.10 -17.45
CA TYR A 132 3.64 4.00 -17.94
C TYR A 132 2.44 3.79 -17.01
N PHE A 133 1.22 3.94 -17.52
CA PHE A 133 0.00 3.77 -16.75
C PHE A 133 -0.46 2.33 -16.61
N THR A 134 -0.92 1.96 -15.41
CA THR A 134 -1.44 0.64 -15.04
C THR A 134 -2.82 0.77 -14.40
N LEU A 135 -3.36 -0.34 -13.85
CA LEU A 135 -4.69 -0.36 -13.24
C LEU A 135 -4.65 -0.20 -11.72
N GLY A 136 -3.47 -0.34 -11.12
CA GLY A 136 -3.26 -0.24 -9.69
C GLY A 136 -1.82 -0.51 -9.31
N GLY A 137 -1.52 -0.53 -7.98
CA GLY A 137 -0.16 -0.70 -7.48
C GLY A 137 0.46 -2.06 -7.78
N SER A 138 -0.31 -3.15 -7.73
CA SER A 138 0.18 -4.49 -8.05
C SER A 138 0.65 -4.59 -9.50
N ASP A 139 -0.12 -4.02 -10.43
CA ASP A 139 0.21 -3.99 -11.85
C ASP A 139 1.40 -3.06 -12.12
N ALA A 140 1.53 -1.96 -11.34
CA ALA A 140 2.68 -1.07 -11.42
C ALA A 140 3.97 -1.81 -11.04
N VAL A 141 3.97 -2.56 -9.94
CA VAL A 141 5.13 -3.35 -9.53
C VAL A 141 5.47 -4.44 -10.55
N ASP A 142 4.48 -5.20 -11.05
CA ASP A 142 4.71 -6.21 -12.09
C ASP A 142 5.29 -5.58 -13.37
N SER A 143 4.80 -4.39 -13.74
CA SER A 143 5.32 -3.64 -14.89
C SER A 143 6.76 -3.16 -14.66
N ALA A 144 7.07 -2.64 -13.47
CA ALA A 144 8.43 -2.25 -13.12
C ALA A 144 9.41 -3.42 -13.22
N ILE A 145 9.05 -4.60 -12.69
CA ILE A 145 9.87 -5.83 -12.82
C ILE A 145 10.09 -6.18 -14.29
N ARG A 146 9.03 -6.13 -15.12
CA ARG A 146 9.14 -6.44 -16.55
C ARG A 146 10.03 -5.46 -17.30
N TYR A 147 9.91 -4.16 -17.04
CA TYR A 147 10.79 -3.14 -17.64
C TYR A 147 12.25 -3.29 -17.19
N ILE A 148 12.50 -3.62 -15.92
CA ILE A 148 13.85 -3.88 -15.40
C ILE A 148 14.47 -5.11 -16.08
N VAL A 149 13.72 -6.20 -16.24
CA VAL A 149 14.18 -7.38 -16.96
C VAL A 149 14.49 -7.05 -18.42
N HIS A 150 13.62 -6.24 -19.06
CA HIS A 150 13.84 -5.79 -20.44
C HIS A 150 15.08 -4.91 -20.55
N TYR A 151 15.23 -3.94 -19.65
CA TYR A 151 16.41 -3.06 -19.59
C TYR A 151 17.72 -3.83 -19.53
N TRP A 152 17.86 -4.76 -18.55
CA TRP A 152 19.08 -5.54 -18.42
C TRP A 152 19.38 -6.44 -19.63
N ASN A 153 18.36 -6.95 -20.29
CA ASN A 153 18.54 -7.67 -21.55
C ASN A 153 19.02 -6.73 -22.66
N ALA A 154 18.42 -5.55 -22.77
CA ALA A 154 18.73 -4.55 -23.80
C ALA A 154 20.17 -4.02 -23.69
N VAL A 155 20.64 -3.77 -22.46
CA VAL A 155 22.01 -3.30 -22.21
C VAL A 155 23.06 -4.43 -22.12
N GLY A 156 22.70 -5.66 -22.54
CA GLY A 156 23.65 -6.78 -22.66
C GLY A 156 24.01 -7.46 -21.32
N GLN A 157 23.21 -7.31 -20.28
CA GLN A 157 23.40 -7.96 -18.97
C GLN A 157 22.23 -8.91 -18.62
N PRO A 158 21.94 -9.94 -19.47
CA PRO A 158 20.74 -10.77 -19.33
C PRO A 158 20.73 -11.66 -18.09
N GLN A 159 21.84 -11.80 -17.37
CA GLN A 159 21.95 -12.56 -16.13
C GLN A 159 21.35 -11.82 -14.93
N LYS A 160 21.19 -10.49 -14.96
CA LYS A 160 20.58 -9.69 -13.88
C LYS A 160 19.08 -9.96 -13.77
N LYS A 161 18.71 -10.92 -12.90
CA LYS A 161 17.33 -11.39 -12.73
C LYS A 161 16.88 -11.53 -11.28
N HIS A 162 17.80 -11.37 -10.31
CA HIS A 162 17.44 -11.42 -8.89
C HIS A 162 16.96 -10.06 -8.41
N PHE A 163 15.87 -10.07 -7.65
CA PHE A 163 15.28 -8.89 -7.04
C PHE A 163 15.33 -9.02 -5.52
N ILE A 164 15.67 -7.93 -4.86
CA ILE A 164 15.75 -7.86 -3.41
C ILE A 164 14.69 -6.87 -2.92
N ALA A 165 13.93 -7.25 -1.88
CA ALA A 165 13.01 -6.39 -1.15
C ALA A 165 13.27 -6.52 0.36
N GLN A 166 12.36 -6.03 1.18
CA GLN A 166 12.51 -6.04 2.64
C GLN A 166 11.45 -6.90 3.30
N VAL A 167 11.82 -7.59 4.37
CA VAL A 167 10.87 -8.21 5.30
C VAL A 167 9.85 -7.15 5.75
N ASN A 168 8.59 -7.52 5.90
CA ASN A 168 7.46 -6.64 6.16
C ASN A 168 7.09 -5.69 5.00
N GLY A 169 7.77 -5.75 3.85
CA GLY A 169 7.40 -4.98 2.65
C GLY A 169 6.12 -5.51 2.00
N TYR A 170 5.39 -4.62 1.31
CA TYR A 170 4.23 -4.98 0.50
C TYR A 170 4.35 -4.36 -0.90
N HIS A 171 4.50 -5.21 -1.90
CA HIS A 171 4.69 -4.82 -3.30
C HIS A 171 3.63 -5.45 -4.21
N GLY A 172 2.40 -5.57 -3.70
CA GLY A 172 1.27 -6.11 -4.45
C GLY A 172 1.04 -7.60 -4.27
N SER A 173 0.01 -8.09 -4.95
CA SER A 173 -0.43 -9.50 -4.92
C SER A 173 -0.61 -10.11 -6.32
N SER A 174 -0.06 -9.48 -7.35
CA SER A 174 0.05 -10.01 -8.72
C SER A 174 1.22 -11.00 -8.85
N SER A 175 1.34 -11.65 -9.99
CA SER A 175 2.24 -12.81 -10.15
C SER A 175 3.73 -12.54 -9.91
N LEU A 176 4.21 -11.34 -10.22
CA LEU A 176 5.64 -11.00 -10.06
C LEU A 176 5.89 -10.29 -8.73
N GLY A 177 5.06 -9.31 -8.38
CA GLY A 177 5.21 -8.51 -7.15
C GLY A 177 4.91 -9.28 -5.87
N SER A 178 4.02 -10.27 -5.90
CA SER A 178 3.59 -10.99 -4.69
C SER A 178 4.72 -11.70 -3.94
N GLY A 179 5.77 -12.13 -4.64
CA GLY A 179 6.93 -12.72 -4.00
C GLY A 179 7.92 -11.71 -3.43
N LEU A 180 7.84 -10.42 -3.84
CA LEU A 180 8.57 -9.32 -3.21
C LEU A 180 7.84 -8.79 -1.96
N THR A 181 6.51 -8.92 -1.91
CA THR A 181 5.74 -8.79 -0.66
C THR A 181 6.26 -9.79 0.34
N ALA A 182 6.62 -9.36 1.56
CA ALA A 182 7.20 -10.23 2.58
C ALA A 182 6.31 -10.31 3.83
N LEU A 183 5.02 -10.53 3.60
CA LEU A 183 4.01 -10.76 4.62
C LEU A 183 3.57 -12.24 4.57
N PRO A 184 3.76 -13.03 5.65
CA PRO A 184 3.62 -14.50 5.61
C PRO A 184 2.29 -15.02 5.07
N HIS A 185 1.19 -14.31 5.32
CA HIS A 185 -0.13 -14.72 4.85
C HIS A 185 -0.34 -14.54 3.33
N PHE A 186 0.47 -13.72 2.66
CA PHE A 186 0.49 -13.61 1.20
C PHE A 186 1.34 -14.69 0.52
N HIS A 187 2.19 -15.37 1.27
CA HIS A 187 3.05 -16.44 0.73
C HIS A 187 2.46 -17.83 0.95
N ARG A 188 1.75 -18.03 2.08
CA ARG A 188 1.23 -19.34 2.45
C ARG A 188 0.29 -19.90 1.36
N ASN A 189 0.61 -21.12 0.89
CA ASN A 189 -0.12 -21.85 -0.17
C ASN A 189 -0.08 -21.19 -1.57
N PHE A 190 0.83 -20.25 -1.82
CA PHE A 190 1.02 -19.62 -3.13
C PHE A 190 2.41 -19.91 -3.73
N ASP A 191 3.20 -20.80 -3.10
CA ASP A 191 4.55 -21.17 -3.52
C ASP A 191 5.47 -19.96 -3.72
N LEU A 192 5.48 -19.05 -2.73
CA LEU A 192 6.24 -17.82 -2.69
C LEU A 192 7.20 -17.77 -1.49
N PRO A 193 8.32 -17.03 -1.56
CA PRO A 193 8.80 -16.29 -2.75
C PRO A 193 9.40 -17.22 -3.81
N ARG A 194 9.54 -16.74 -5.03
CA ARG A 194 10.20 -17.46 -6.10
C ARG A 194 11.73 -17.43 -5.94
N PRO A 195 12.51 -18.36 -6.55
CA PRO A 195 13.98 -18.46 -6.36
C PRO A 195 14.79 -17.19 -6.70
N TRP A 196 14.22 -16.26 -7.47
CA TRP A 196 14.84 -14.99 -7.85
C TRP A 196 14.38 -13.80 -7.02
N GLN A 197 13.58 -14.02 -5.96
CA GLN A 197 13.04 -13.01 -5.05
C GLN A 197 13.63 -13.20 -3.66
N HIS A 198 14.26 -12.15 -3.13
CA HIS A 198 15.01 -12.21 -1.88
C HIS A 198 14.58 -11.08 -0.95
N HIS A 199 14.80 -11.27 0.34
CA HIS A 199 14.46 -10.27 1.34
C HIS A 199 15.64 -10.02 2.29
N ILE A 200 15.79 -8.75 2.67
CA ILE A 200 16.70 -8.31 3.73
C ILE A 200 15.89 -7.79 4.93
N ALA A 201 16.55 -7.54 6.05
CA ALA A 201 15.91 -7.05 7.26
C ALA A 201 15.18 -5.71 7.03
N SER A 202 14.05 -5.53 7.71
CA SER A 202 13.29 -4.28 7.75
C SER A 202 14.02 -3.23 8.57
N PRO A 203 14.04 -1.94 8.17
CA PRO A 203 14.63 -0.84 8.94
C PRO A 203 13.69 -0.38 10.08
N PHE A 204 13.26 -1.31 10.91
CA PHE A 204 12.25 -1.07 11.95
C PHE A 204 12.89 -0.65 13.28
N PRO A 205 12.91 0.65 13.65
CA PRO A 205 13.63 1.13 14.84
C PRO A 205 13.21 0.43 16.12
N TYR A 206 11.92 0.18 16.31
CA TYR A 206 11.42 -0.44 17.53
C TYR A 206 11.82 -1.91 17.72
N ARG A 207 12.02 -2.65 16.62
CA ARG A 207 12.28 -4.11 16.65
C ARG A 207 13.69 -4.52 16.21
N HIS A 208 14.43 -3.65 15.53
CA HIS A 208 15.79 -3.95 15.10
C HIS A 208 16.77 -3.85 16.27
N PRO A 209 17.77 -4.72 16.39
CA PRO A 209 18.80 -4.64 17.45
C PRO A 209 19.49 -3.27 17.52
N GLU A 210 19.80 -2.68 16.36
CA GLU A 210 20.42 -1.36 16.23
C GLU A 210 19.41 -0.21 16.19
N GLY A 211 18.11 -0.48 16.44
CA GLY A 211 17.04 0.51 16.24
C GLY A 211 17.06 1.71 17.18
N HIS A 212 17.85 1.65 18.28
CA HIS A 212 18.04 2.74 19.20
C HIS A 212 19.03 3.82 18.69
N ASP A 213 19.84 3.48 17.70
CA ASP A 213 20.78 4.38 17.04
C ASP A 213 20.44 4.50 15.53
N PRO A 214 19.93 5.66 15.09
CA PRO A 214 19.60 5.87 13.68
C PRO A 214 20.76 5.60 12.71
N ALA A 215 21.98 6.00 13.06
CA ALA A 215 23.14 5.81 12.19
C ALA A 215 23.54 4.33 12.10
N ALA A 216 23.51 3.61 13.23
CA ALA A 216 23.78 2.18 13.27
C ALA A 216 22.71 1.38 12.47
N LEU A 217 21.43 1.74 12.61
CA LEU A 217 20.35 1.09 11.85
C LEU A 217 20.48 1.32 10.34
N ILE A 218 20.86 2.54 9.92
CA ILE A 218 21.12 2.84 8.51
C ILE A 218 22.30 2.01 8.01
N ALA A 219 23.40 1.99 8.75
CA ALA A 219 24.59 1.20 8.39
C ALA A 219 24.28 -0.30 8.32
N ALA A 220 23.50 -0.84 9.26
CA ALA A 220 23.05 -2.22 9.24
C ALA A 220 22.17 -2.54 8.01
N SER A 221 21.28 -1.62 7.61
CA SER A 221 20.43 -1.79 6.42
C SER A 221 21.27 -1.81 5.13
N VAL A 222 22.22 -0.91 4.99
CA VAL A 222 23.17 -0.87 3.85
C VAL A 222 24.01 -2.15 3.83
N GLY A 223 24.58 -2.54 4.97
CA GLY A 223 25.38 -3.76 5.08
C GLY A 223 24.58 -5.03 4.74
N ALA A 224 23.29 -5.08 5.11
CA ALA A 224 22.41 -6.20 4.76
C ALA A 224 22.17 -6.28 3.24
N LEU A 225 22.01 -5.15 2.55
CA LEU A 225 21.88 -5.11 1.10
C LEU A 225 23.20 -5.54 0.43
N GLU A 226 24.34 -4.98 0.85
CA GLU A 226 25.66 -5.31 0.32
C GLU A 226 25.98 -6.80 0.50
N ALA A 227 25.71 -7.35 1.68
CA ALA A 227 25.91 -8.78 1.97
C ALA A 227 25.02 -9.68 1.08
N LYS A 228 23.75 -9.30 0.86
CA LYS A 228 22.84 -10.08 0.00
C LYS A 228 23.26 -10.02 -1.46
N VAL A 229 23.71 -8.86 -1.95
CA VAL A 229 24.23 -8.72 -3.32
C VAL A 229 25.52 -9.54 -3.49
N ALA A 230 26.40 -9.53 -2.50
CA ALA A 230 27.63 -10.36 -2.54
C ALA A 230 27.32 -11.86 -2.53
N GLU A 231 26.30 -12.30 -1.76
CA GLU A 231 25.82 -13.69 -1.73
C GLU A 231 25.31 -14.17 -3.10
N LEU A 232 24.55 -13.30 -3.80
CA LEU A 232 23.92 -13.61 -5.09
C LEU A 232 24.85 -13.42 -6.30
N GLY A 233 25.91 -12.64 -6.13
CA GLY A 233 26.74 -12.10 -7.21
C GLY A 233 26.11 -10.82 -7.79
N ALA A 234 26.85 -9.70 -7.78
CA ALA A 234 26.34 -8.41 -8.23
C ALA A 234 25.90 -8.42 -9.70
N GLU A 235 26.53 -9.26 -10.52
CA GLU A 235 26.18 -9.49 -11.93
C GLU A 235 24.80 -10.16 -12.11
N ASN A 236 24.23 -10.76 -11.08
CA ASN A 236 22.94 -11.45 -11.11
C ASN A 236 21.79 -10.61 -10.53
N VAL A 237 22.11 -9.55 -9.76
CA VAL A 237 21.08 -8.73 -9.09
C VAL A 237 20.60 -7.61 -10.00
N ALA A 238 19.30 -7.59 -10.25
CA ALA A 238 18.65 -6.61 -11.12
C ALA A 238 18.28 -5.33 -10.38
N ALA A 239 17.59 -5.43 -9.24
CA ALA A 239 17.10 -4.27 -8.52
C ALA A 239 16.83 -4.55 -7.03
N PHE A 240 16.82 -3.45 -6.27
CA PHE A 240 16.28 -3.37 -4.91
C PHE A 240 14.95 -2.61 -4.91
N PHE A 241 13.92 -3.19 -4.29
CA PHE A 241 12.59 -2.60 -4.08
C PHE A 241 12.41 -2.20 -2.64
N CYS A 242 11.93 -0.98 -2.39
CA CYS A 242 11.58 -0.53 -1.05
C CYS A 242 10.39 0.44 -1.04
N GLU A 243 9.69 0.47 0.07
CA GLU A 243 8.76 1.54 0.43
C GLU A 243 9.53 2.58 1.26
N PRO A 244 9.33 3.90 1.07
CA PRO A 244 9.91 4.91 1.97
C PRO A 244 9.44 4.72 3.44
N ILE A 245 8.22 4.25 3.61
CA ILE A 245 7.62 3.79 4.87
C ILE A 245 6.87 2.50 4.56
N GLN A 246 7.22 1.40 5.22
CA GLN A 246 6.53 0.13 4.99
C GLN A 246 5.12 0.16 5.59
N GLY A 247 4.14 0.50 4.74
CA GLY A 247 2.77 0.72 5.19
C GLY A 247 2.08 -0.54 5.72
N SER A 248 1.92 -1.55 4.87
CA SER A 248 1.21 -2.80 5.19
C SER A 248 1.96 -3.68 6.22
N GLY A 249 3.25 -3.47 6.40
CA GLY A 249 4.07 -4.14 7.42
C GLY A 249 3.89 -3.62 8.83
N GLY A 250 3.09 -2.56 9.02
CA GLY A 250 2.82 -1.96 10.33
C GLY A 250 3.23 -0.50 10.44
N VAL A 251 3.24 0.24 9.33
CA VAL A 251 3.70 1.63 9.26
C VAL A 251 5.11 1.78 9.84
N ILE A 252 6.05 1.02 9.30
CA ILE A 252 7.44 1.07 9.74
C ILE A 252 8.10 2.29 9.14
N VAL A 253 8.44 3.26 10.00
CA VAL A 253 9.07 4.53 9.63
C VAL A 253 10.58 4.41 9.84
N PRO A 254 11.39 4.33 8.79
CA PRO A 254 12.85 4.30 8.93
C PRO A 254 13.39 5.66 9.39
N PRO A 255 14.62 5.68 9.96
CA PRO A 255 15.28 6.94 10.30
C PRO A 255 15.49 7.82 9.06
N ARG A 256 15.49 9.14 9.25
CA ARG A 256 15.84 10.09 8.18
C ARG A 256 17.25 9.81 7.65
N GLY A 257 17.42 9.92 6.33
CA GLY A 257 18.65 9.56 5.63
C GLY A 257 18.74 8.09 5.23
N TRP A 258 17.82 7.22 5.68
CA TRP A 258 17.84 5.81 5.31
C TRP A 258 17.62 5.61 3.80
N LEU A 259 16.61 6.25 3.22
CA LEU A 259 16.28 6.11 1.80
C LEU A 259 17.44 6.58 0.91
N LYS A 260 18.07 7.70 1.30
CA LYS A 260 19.25 8.24 0.63
C LYS A 260 20.44 7.27 0.69
N ALA A 261 20.72 6.70 1.87
CA ALA A 261 21.82 5.73 2.03
C ALA A 261 21.58 4.47 1.18
N MET A 262 20.33 3.97 1.08
CA MET A 262 19.97 2.84 0.21
C MET A 262 20.14 3.19 -1.27
N ARG A 263 19.76 4.42 -1.70
CA ARG A 263 20.02 4.89 -3.08
C ARG A 263 21.52 4.88 -3.41
N GLU A 264 22.31 5.44 -2.51
CA GLU A 264 23.78 5.47 -2.69
C GLU A 264 24.36 4.06 -2.75
N ALA A 265 23.88 3.13 -1.92
CA ALA A 265 24.28 1.72 -1.96
C ALA A 265 23.93 1.06 -3.29
N CYS A 266 22.70 1.22 -3.79
CA CYS A 266 22.30 0.67 -5.09
C CYS A 266 23.20 1.18 -6.24
N THR A 267 23.54 2.46 -6.21
CA THR A 267 24.45 3.07 -7.21
C THR A 267 25.85 2.43 -7.16
N ARG A 268 26.42 2.27 -5.96
CA ARG A 268 27.75 1.62 -5.81
C ARG A 268 27.73 0.16 -6.25
N LEU A 269 26.63 -0.53 -6.02
CA LEU A 269 26.46 -1.95 -6.36
C LEU A 269 26.09 -2.19 -7.84
N GLY A 270 25.79 -1.14 -8.60
CA GLY A 270 25.39 -1.23 -10.00
C GLY A 270 24.06 -1.97 -10.20
N ILE A 271 23.12 -1.79 -9.26
CA ILE A 271 21.76 -2.34 -9.32
C ILE A 271 20.74 -1.20 -9.38
N LEU A 272 19.57 -1.45 -9.98
CA LEU A 272 18.52 -0.45 -10.02
C LEU A 272 17.80 -0.35 -8.66
N MET A 273 17.29 0.85 -8.35
CA MET A 273 16.44 1.10 -7.19
C MET A 273 15.02 1.41 -7.63
N VAL A 274 14.07 0.68 -7.09
CA VAL A 274 12.63 0.96 -7.24
C VAL A 274 12.08 1.45 -5.91
N VAL A 275 11.52 2.65 -5.92
CA VAL A 275 10.81 3.19 -4.76
C VAL A 275 9.31 3.04 -4.97
N ASP A 276 8.67 2.33 -4.05
CA ASP A 276 7.22 2.10 -4.05
C ASP A 276 6.53 3.21 -3.25
N GLU A 277 6.04 4.22 -3.96
CA GLU A 277 5.29 5.37 -3.40
C GLU A 277 3.76 5.15 -3.43
N VAL A 278 3.31 3.92 -3.60
CA VAL A 278 1.88 3.59 -3.69
C VAL A 278 1.11 4.02 -2.44
N ILE A 279 1.72 3.95 -1.25
CA ILE A 279 1.13 4.46 0.00
C ILE A 279 1.63 5.86 0.34
N THR A 280 2.92 6.11 0.20
CA THR A 280 3.58 7.31 0.70
C THR A 280 3.41 8.54 -0.17
N GLY A 281 3.05 8.36 -1.44
CA GLY A 281 2.82 9.45 -2.39
C GLY A 281 1.57 10.28 -2.12
N PHE A 282 1.47 11.36 -2.87
CA PHE A 282 0.31 12.26 -2.91
C PHE A 282 -0.02 12.89 -1.56
N GLY A 283 1.02 13.45 -0.89
CA GLY A 283 0.85 14.23 0.33
C GLY A 283 0.75 13.40 1.62
N ARG A 284 0.74 12.07 1.55
CA ARG A 284 0.55 11.21 2.70
C ARG A 284 1.59 11.43 3.82
N THR A 285 2.83 11.72 3.44
CA THR A 285 3.95 11.99 4.36
C THR A 285 4.29 13.48 4.50
N GLY A 286 3.51 14.35 3.84
CA GLY A 286 3.71 15.81 3.76
C GLY A 286 3.98 16.29 2.34
N PRO A 287 5.15 16.03 1.73
CA PRO A 287 5.43 16.37 0.34
C PRO A 287 4.62 15.50 -0.63
N MET A 288 4.59 15.89 -1.92
CA MET A 288 3.89 15.13 -2.97
C MET A 288 4.36 13.67 -3.02
N PHE A 289 5.66 13.43 -2.90
CA PHE A 289 6.27 12.10 -2.80
C PHE A 289 7.27 12.08 -1.64
N ALA A 290 7.33 10.98 -0.88
CA ALA A 290 8.24 10.84 0.25
C ALA A 290 9.73 10.89 -0.18
N SER A 291 10.04 10.42 -1.39
CA SER A 291 11.38 10.50 -1.98
C SER A 291 11.92 11.93 -2.07
N LEU A 292 11.06 12.93 -2.27
CA LEU A 292 11.44 14.35 -2.33
C LEU A 292 11.98 14.86 -0.98
N GLU A 293 11.50 14.30 0.15
CA GLU A 293 11.92 14.73 1.48
C GLU A 293 13.41 14.47 1.73
N GLU A 294 13.96 13.40 1.15
CA GLU A 294 15.36 13.02 1.29
C GLU A 294 16.20 13.32 0.02
N GLY A 295 15.61 13.98 -0.98
CA GLY A 295 16.28 14.31 -2.24
C GLY A 295 16.71 13.07 -3.02
N VAL A 296 15.89 12.02 -3.02
CA VAL A 296 16.18 10.75 -3.67
C VAL A 296 15.45 10.66 -5.01
N SER A 297 16.22 10.43 -6.08
CA SER A 297 15.68 10.05 -7.38
C SER A 297 15.97 8.57 -7.63
N PRO A 298 14.95 7.70 -7.60
CA PRO A 298 15.09 6.28 -7.91
C PRO A 298 15.19 6.06 -9.43
N ASP A 299 15.58 4.86 -9.84
CA ASP A 299 15.59 4.49 -11.26
C ASP A 299 14.15 4.23 -11.78
N LEU A 300 13.29 3.68 -10.93
CA LEU A 300 11.85 3.58 -11.16
C LEU A 300 11.07 3.93 -9.89
N MET A 301 9.86 4.48 -10.06
CA MET A 301 8.94 4.76 -8.97
C MET A 301 7.56 4.21 -9.31
N THR A 302 6.94 3.47 -8.39
CA THR A 302 5.58 2.96 -8.54
C THR A 302 4.58 3.80 -7.73
N MET A 303 3.40 4.05 -8.30
CA MET A 303 2.34 4.81 -7.66
C MET A 303 0.96 4.28 -8.00
N ALA A 304 -0.02 4.53 -7.11
CA ALA A 304 -1.43 4.23 -7.28
C ALA A 304 -2.24 5.00 -6.21
N LYS A 305 -3.27 4.41 -5.63
CA LYS A 305 -4.03 4.88 -4.46
C LYS A 305 -4.35 6.38 -4.49
N GLY A 306 -3.50 7.21 -3.86
CA GLY A 306 -3.64 8.66 -3.85
C GLY A 306 -3.67 9.28 -5.24
N LEU A 307 -3.14 8.64 -6.27
CA LEU A 307 -3.18 9.13 -7.65
C LEU A 307 -4.60 9.47 -8.12
N THR A 308 -5.56 8.64 -7.77
CA THR A 308 -7.00 8.85 -8.07
C THR A 308 -7.85 8.92 -6.79
N SER A 309 -7.19 8.93 -5.64
CA SER A 309 -7.86 8.95 -4.33
C SER A 309 -8.93 7.85 -4.15
N GLY A 310 -8.76 6.70 -4.82
CA GLY A 310 -9.69 5.57 -4.74
C GLY A 310 -11.01 5.75 -5.51
N TYR A 311 -11.24 6.88 -6.19
CA TYR A 311 -12.47 7.13 -6.96
C TYR A 311 -12.56 6.24 -8.20
N VAL A 312 -11.44 5.99 -8.85
CA VAL A 312 -11.33 5.09 -10.01
C VAL A 312 -10.00 4.33 -9.97
N PRO A 313 -9.93 3.11 -10.53
CA PRO A 313 -8.70 2.34 -10.58
C PRO A 313 -7.66 2.99 -11.51
N MET A 314 -6.46 3.25 -11.00
CA MET A 314 -5.27 3.62 -11.78
C MET A 314 -4.01 3.42 -10.96
N GLY A 315 -2.92 3.09 -11.64
CA GLY A 315 -1.57 3.13 -11.13
C GLY A 315 -0.62 3.59 -12.22
N ALA A 316 0.63 3.82 -11.86
CA ALA A 316 1.67 4.19 -12.81
C ALA A 316 3.05 3.69 -12.36
N VAL A 317 3.93 3.51 -13.33
CA VAL A 317 5.36 3.39 -13.16
C VAL A 317 6.00 4.62 -13.79
N MET A 318 6.78 5.35 -13.03
CA MET A 318 7.70 6.33 -13.57
C MET A 318 9.08 5.71 -13.76
N MET A 319 9.75 6.11 -14.81
CA MET A 319 11.04 5.55 -15.23
C MET A 319 12.01 6.69 -15.49
N ALA A 320 13.23 6.53 -14.98
CA ALA A 320 14.31 7.46 -15.24
C ALA A 320 14.75 7.39 -16.71
N ASP A 321 15.22 8.54 -17.24
CA ASP A 321 15.61 8.66 -18.66
C ASP A 321 16.67 7.63 -19.06
N HIS A 322 17.68 7.38 -18.22
CA HIS A 322 18.73 6.39 -18.55
C HIS A 322 18.17 4.96 -18.69
N VAL A 323 17.11 4.59 -17.97
CA VAL A 323 16.46 3.28 -18.12
C VAL A 323 15.67 3.24 -19.42
N TYR A 324 14.94 4.31 -19.73
CA TYR A 324 14.21 4.44 -20.98
C TYR A 324 15.16 4.37 -22.19
N GLN A 325 16.22 5.16 -22.22
CA GLN A 325 17.21 5.17 -23.29
C GLN A 325 17.91 3.81 -23.43
N GLY A 326 18.26 3.15 -22.31
CA GLY A 326 18.85 1.82 -22.35
C GLY A 326 17.96 0.77 -23.00
N ILE A 327 16.63 0.88 -22.81
CA ILE A 327 15.65 0.02 -23.50
C ILE A 327 15.53 0.41 -24.98
N ALA A 328 15.42 1.71 -25.27
CA ALA A 328 15.21 2.23 -26.62
C ALA A 328 16.39 1.91 -27.54
N ASP A 329 17.62 2.15 -27.07
CA ASP A 329 18.84 1.95 -27.85
C ASP A 329 19.24 0.47 -27.98
N GLY A 330 18.89 -0.36 -26.97
CA GLY A 330 19.22 -1.79 -26.95
C GLY A 330 18.26 -2.68 -27.73
N GLY A 331 17.14 -2.14 -28.22
CA GLY A 331 16.13 -2.85 -28.97
C GLY A 331 16.30 -2.72 -30.49
N ALA A 332 15.69 -3.64 -31.26
CA ALA A 332 15.51 -3.44 -32.70
C ALA A 332 14.44 -2.34 -32.91
N GLU A 333 14.76 -1.28 -33.63
CA GLU A 333 13.89 -0.11 -33.86
C GLU A 333 12.44 -0.45 -34.29
N ALA A 334 12.28 -1.54 -35.01
CA ALA A 334 10.97 -1.97 -35.55
C ALA A 334 10.16 -2.88 -34.60
N LEU A 335 10.71 -3.31 -33.47
CA LEU A 335 10.03 -4.26 -32.60
C LEU A 335 9.34 -3.55 -31.40
N PRO A 336 8.02 -3.70 -31.25
CA PRO A 336 7.33 -3.12 -30.11
C PRO A 336 7.72 -3.83 -28.82
N ILE A 337 7.72 -3.10 -27.70
CA ILE A 337 7.83 -3.67 -26.36
C ILE A 337 6.53 -4.46 -26.10
N GLY A 338 6.64 -5.78 -25.91
CA GLY A 338 5.50 -6.69 -25.71
C GLY A 338 4.86 -6.58 -24.32
N HIS A 339 4.49 -5.35 -23.91
CA HIS A 339 3.87 -5.09 -22.62
C HIS A 339 2.80 -4.00 -22.73
N GLY A 340 1.60 -4.26 -22.20
CA GLY A 340 0.48 -3.33 -22.19
C GLY A 340 -0.75 -3.94 -21.52
N TYR A 341 -1.54 -3.11 -20.87
CA TYR A 341 -2.87 -3.47 -20.38
C TYR A 341 -3.93 -2.76 -21.19
N THR A 342 -5.07 -3.41 -21.44
CA THR A 342 -6.19 -2.83 -22.20
C THR A 342 -6.63 -1.47 -21.66
N TYR A 343 -6.56 -1.27 -20.35
CA TYR A 343 -6.98 -0.03 -19.69
C TYR A 343 -5.82 0.89 -19.28
N SER A 344 -4.59 0.67 -19.79
CA SER A 344 -3.48 1.61 -19.57
C SER A 344 -3.85 3.01 -20.07
N GLY A 345 -3.70 4.03 -19.21
CA GLY A 345 -4.02 5.40 -19.57
C GLY A 345 -5.51 5.67 -19.84
N HIS A 346 -6.41 4.94 -19.15
CA HIS A 346 -7.86 5.10 -19.32
C HIS A 346 -8.29 6.56 -19.18
N PRO A 347 -9.03 7.14 -20.17
CA PRO A 347 -9.33 8.57 -20.19
C PRO A 347 -10.01 9.11 -18.94
N VAL A 348 -11.00 8.37 -18.42
CA VAL A 348 -11.74 8.76 -17.21
C VAL A 348 -10.86 8.72 -15.99
N SER A 349 -10.04 7.68 -15.84
CA SER A 349 -9.11 7.58 -14.71
C SER A 349 -8.06 8.69 -14.75
N ALA A 350 -7.57 9.03 -15.94
CA ALA A 350 -6.62 10.12 -16.11
C ALA A 350 -7.23 11.50 -15.81
N ALA A 351 -8.50 11.75 -16.23
CA ALA A 351 -9.20 12.99 -15.91
C ALA A 351 -9.42 13.15 -14.39
N VAL A 352 -9.82 12.09 -13.71
CA VAL A 352 -9.95 12.07 -12.24
C VAL A 352 -8.61 12.29 -11.56
N ALA A 353 -7.53 11.65 -12.05
CA ALA A 353 -6.19 11.83 -11.50
C ALA A 353 -5.70 13.30 -11.64
N LEU A 354 -5.93 13.95 -12.78
CA LEU A 354 -5.60 15.37 -12.99
C LEU A 354 -6.34 16.26 -11.98
N GLU A 355 -7.62 16.00 -11.75
CA GLU A 355 -8.38 16.76 -10.74
C GLU A 355 -7.89 16.47 -9.31
N CYS A 356 -7.48 15.22 -9.00
CA CYS A 356 -6.81 14.91 -7.74
C CYS A 356 -5.53 15.75 -7.56
N LEU A 357 -4.68 15.84 -8.59
CA LEU A 357 -3.46 16.64 -8.55
C LEU A 357 -3.77 18.12 -8.30
N ARG A 358 -4.81 18.66 -8.95
CA ARG A 358 -5.27 20.03 -8.70
C ARG A 358 -5.73 20.23 -7.25
N LEU A 359 -6.51 19.29 -6.69
CA LEU A 359 -6.97 19.37 -5.30
C LEU A 359 -5.80 19.32 -4.31
N TYR A 360 -4.78 18.52 -4.57
CA TYR A 360 -3.58 18.47 -3.74
C TYR A 360 -2.84 19.80 -3.71
N GLN A 361 -2.64 20.42 -4.86
CA GLN A 361 -1.83 21.64 -5.01
C GLN A 361 -2.67 22.91 -4.78
N GLU A 362 -3.59 23.19 -5.68
CA GLU A 362 -4.40 24.41 -5.70
C GLU A 362 -5.55 24.37 -4.70
N GLY A 363 -6.12 23.17 -4.44
CA GLY A 363 -7.19 22.94 -3.46
C GLY A 363 -6.73 23.00 -1.99
N GLY A 364 -5.42 23.19 -1.75
CA GLY A 364 -4.85 23.39 -0.42
C GLY A 364 -4.75 22.12 0.43
N LEU A 365 -5.03 20.92 -0.12
CA LEU A 365 -5.03 19.69 0.68
C LEU A 365 -3.63 19.30 1.19
N LEU A 366 -2.55 19.56 0.43
CA LEU A 366 -1.19 19.34 0.93
C LEU A 366 -0.90 20.24 2.13
N ALA A 367 -1.26 21.53 2.06
CA ALA A 367 -1.06 22.46 3.16
C ALA A 367 -1.87 22.07 4.40
N ASN A 368 -3.13 21.69 4.23
CA ASN A 368 -3.97 21.19 5.32
C ASN A 368 -3.39 19.90 5.94
N GLY A 369 -2.92 18.96 5.11
CA GLY A 369 -2.30 17.72 5.60
C GLY A 369 -1.05 17.95 6.44
N VAL A 370 -0.25 18.98 6.10
CA VAL A 370 0.91 19.40 6.90
C VAL A 370 0.47 20.03 8.21
N ASP A 371 -0.53 20.93 8.19
CA ASP A 371 -1.05 21.61 9.37
C ASP A 371 -1.66 20.62 10.38
N VAL A 372 -2.62 19.80 9.97
CA VAL A 372 -3.22 18.80 10.86
C VAL A 372 -2.26 17.67 11.24
N GLY A 373 -1.18 17.48 10.48
CA GLY A 373 -0.08 16.55 10.80
C GLY A 373 0.59 16.86 12.14
N GLY A 374 0.66 18.14 12.54
CA GLY A 374 1.12 18.55 13.85
C GLY A 374 0.24 18.03 14.99
N THR A 375 -1.08 18.17 14.85
CA THR A 375 -2.07 17.63 15.81
C THR A 375 -2.01 16.09 15.85
N PHE A 376 -1.88 15.44 14.69
CA PHE A 376 -1.70 13.99 14.61
C PHE A 376 -0.48 13.51 15.39
N ALA A 377 0.67 14.13 15.18
CA ALA A 377 1.91 13.79 15.91
C ALA A 377 1.78 14.01 17.42
N ALA A 378 1.13 15.09 17.86
CA ALA A 378 0.90 15.39 19.27
C ALA A 378 0.05 14.29 19.95
N HIS A 379 -0.99 13.79 19.28
CA HIS A 379 -1.78 12.66 19.80
C HIS A 379 -0.95 11.37 19.94
N PHE A 380 -0.04 11.09 19.00
CA PHE A 380 0.85 9.93 19.10
C PHE A 380 1.80 10.05 20.29
N GLU A 381 2.38 11.24 20.52
CA GLU A 381 3.25 11.46 21.69
C GLU A 381 2.50 11.21 23.00
N ARG A 382 1.27 11.72 23.12
CA ARG A 382 0.41 11.49 24.30
C ARG A 382 0.10 10.01 24.53
N LEU A 383 -0.12 9.24 23.44
CA LEU A 383 -0.45 7.81 23.54
C LEU A 383 0.71 6.95 24.06
N LYS A 384 1.96 7.43 24.06
CA LYS A 384 3.09 6.73 24.67
C LYS A 384 2.86 6.40 26.13
N ASP A 385 2.10 7.24 26.84
CA ASP A 385 1.83 7.08 28.27
C ASP A 385 0.78 6.00 28.56
N HIS A 386 0.01 5.58 27.56
CA HIS A 386 -1.01 4.56 27.75
C HIS A 386 -0.36 3.19 28.06
N PRO A 387 -0.85 2.42 29.07
CA PRO A 387 -0.22 1.16 29.52
C PRO A 387 -0.01 0.12 28.40
N LEU A 388 -0.94 0.00 27.46
CA LEU A 388 -0.86 -0.95 26.37
C LEU A 388 0.12 -0.57 25.26
N VAL A 389 0.52 0.73 25.14
CA VAL A 389 1.28 1.24 24.01
C VAL A 389 2.78 1.12 24.25
N GLY A 390 3.45 0.27 23.49
CA GLY A 390 4.90 0.07 23.53
C GLY A 390 5.68 0.97 22.56
N ASP A 391 5.07 1.32 21.43
CA ASP A 391 5.69 2.19 20.43
C ASP A 391 4.64 3.06 19.73
N VAL A 392 5.05 4.26 19.35
CA VAL A 392 4.31 5.16 18.47
C VAL A 392 5.23 5.67 17.39
N ARG A 393 4.73 5.74 16.17
CA ARG A 393 5.49 6.22 15.01
C ARG A 393 4.60 6.91 14.00
N SER A 394 5.07 8.02 13.46
CA SER A 394 4.32 8.76 12.43
C SER A 394 5.23 9.57 11.52
N ARG A 395 4.75 9.85 10.31
CA ARG A 395 5.31 10.82 9.38
C ARG A 395 4.17 11.41 8.53
N GLY A 396 3.97 12.73 8.58
CA GLY A 396 2.79 13.37 8.00
C GLY A 396 1.51 12.79 8.60
N LEU A 397 0.58 12.37 7.75
CA LEU A 397 -0.67 11.70 8.13
C LEU A 397 -0.60 10.17 7.93
N LEU A 398 0.54 9.58 8.21
CA LEU A 398 0.75 8.13 8.21
C LEU A 398 1.39 7.74 9.55
N GLY A 399 0.72 6.89 10.33
CA GLY A 399 1.23 6.51 11.66
C GLY A 399 0.71 5.19 12.17
N ALA A 400 1.36 4.66 13.21
CA ALA A 400 0.90 3.48 13.94
C ALA A 400 1.25 3.58 15.42
N ILE A 401 0.43 2.92 16.25
CA ILE A 401 0.75 2.55 17.62
C ILE A 401 0.92 1.03 17.70
N GLU A 402 1.86 0.57 18.50
CA GLU A 402 2.10 -0.86 18.70
C GLU A 402 1.75 -1.26 20.13
N LEU A 403 0.83 -2.22 20.28
CA LEU A 403 0.40 -2.69 21.59
C LEU A 403 1.27 -3.85 22.03
N VAL A 404 1.65 -3.82 23.30
CA VAL A 404 2.53 -4.81 23.93
C VAL A 404 2.00 -5.21 25.30
N SER A 405 2.31 -6.44 25.72
CA SER A 405 2.04 -6.93 27.07
C SER A 405 3.13 -6.52 28.06
N ASP A 406 4.32 -6.22 27.57
CA ASP A 406 5.46 -5.74 28.34
C ASP A 406 6.20 -4.65 27.55
N LYS A 407 6.17 -3.43 28.05
CA LYS A 407 6.83 -2.27 27.41
C LYS A 407 8.35 -2.36 27.46
N GLN A 408 8.91 -2.85 28.56
CA GLN A 408 10.34 -2.92 28.75
C GLN A 408 10.96 -4.02 27.88
N ALA A 409 10.36 -5.19 27.90
CA ALA A 409 10.78 -6.33 27.09
C ALA A 409 10.28 -6.25 25.62
N ARG A 410 9.44 -5.26 25.30
CA ARG A 410 8.78 -5.09 23.97
C ARG A 410 8.03 -6.34 23.51
N THR A 411 7.40 -7.06 24.45
CA THR A 411 6.76 -8.35 24.18
C THR A 411 5.35 -8.14 23.67
N ASN A 412 5.01 -8.74 22.53
CA ASN A 412 3.65 -8.75 22.00
C ASN A 412 2.72 -9.59 22.91
N PHE A 413 1.42 -9.35 22.82
CA PHE A 413 0.42 -10.24 23.42
C PHE A 413 0.47 -11.63 22.80
N ALA A 414 0.16 -12.65 23.59
CA ALA A 414 0.04 -14.02 23.09
C ALA A 414 -1.08 -14.12 22.02
N PRO A 415 -0.86 -14.85 20.92
CA PRO A 415 -1.82 -14.94 19.81
C PRO A 415 -3.23 -15.39 20.23
N GLU A 416 -3.32 -16.21 21.28
CA GLU A 416 -4.57 -16.76 21.82
C GLU A 416 -5.49 -15.69 22.39
N LEU A 417 -4.96 -14.51 22.73
CA LEU A 417 -5.74 -13.37 23.21
C LEU A 417 -6.46 -12.62 22.08
N ASP A 418 -6.15 -12.93 20.83
CA ASP A 418 -6.76 -12.31 19.64
C ASP A 418 -6.93 -10.79 19.75
N VAL A 419 -5.86 -10.10 20.18
CA VAL A 419 -5.88 -8.63 20.36
C VAL A 419 -6.30 -7.92 19.08
N ALA A 420 -5.84 -8.37 17.92
CA ALA A 420 -6.19 -7.77 16.63
C ALA A 420 -7.70 -7.89 16.30
N GLY A 421 -8.30 -9.04 16.54
CA GLY A 421 -9.74 -9.24 16.35
C GLY A 421 -10.58 -8.41 17.32
N ARG A 422 -10.17 -8.35 18.59
CA ARG A 422 -10.82 -7.51 19.62
C ARG A 422 -10.72 -6.02 19.27
N LEU A 423 -9.57 -5.54 18.85
CA LEU A 423 -9.38 -4.17 18.38
C LEU A 423 -10.29 -3.87 17.18
N ALA A 424 -10.33 -4.75 16.18
CA ALA A 424 -11.18 -4.56 15.01
C ALA A 424 -12.67 -4.50 15.35
N GLN A 425 -13.11 -5.19 16.42
CA GLN A 425 -14.47 -5.09 16.92
C GLN A 425 -14.68 -3.82 17.74
N LEU A 426 -13.81 -3.51 18.69
CA LEU A 426 -13.92 -2.32 19.55
C LEU A 426 -13.86 -1.02 18.74
N THR A 427 -12.96 -0.91 17.76
CA THR A 427 -12.87 0.28 16.89
C THR A 427 -14.15 0.43 16.06
N TRP A 428 -14.67 -0.68 15.53
CA TRP A 428 -15.98 -0.68 14.86
C TRP A 428 -17.08 -0.21 15.80
N ASP A 429 -17.17 -0.75 17.02
CA ASP A 429 -18.17 -0.38 18.01
C ASP A 429 -18.07 1.07 18.46
N ASN A 430 -16.86 1.60 18.53
CA ASN A 430 -16.59 3.02 18.81
C ASN A 430 -16.72 3.93 17.58
N GLY A 431 -17.05 3.38 16.40
CA GLY A 431 -17.33 4.15 15.19
C GLY A 431 -16.09 4.78 14.56
N VAL A 432 -14.92 4.18 14.71
CA VAL A 432 -13.68 4.59 14.03
C VAL A 432 -13.13 3.44 13.19
N ILE A 433 -12.79 3.74 11.93
CA ILE A 433 -12.17 2.77 11.02
C ILE A 433 -10.66 3.01 11.01
N VAL A 434 -9.90 1.97 11.38
CA VAL A 434 -8.43 1.96 11.40
C VAL A 434 -7.91 0.61 10.89
N ARG A 435 -6.62 0.50 10.64
CA ARG A 435 -6.00 -0.79 10.32
C ARG A 435 -5.53 -1.49 11.59
N CYS A 436 -6.21 -2.57 11.98
CA CYS A 436 -5.70 -3.48 13.02
C CYS A 436 -4.79 -4.53 12.37
N PHE A 437 -3.52 -4.58 12.79
CA PHE A 437 -2.54 -5.55 12.30
C PHE A 437 -2.51 -6.80 13.20
N ALA A 438 -2.13 -7.94 12.63
CA ALA A 438 -2.09 -9.22 13.34
C ALA A 438 -1.15 -9.22 14.56
N ASN A 439 -0.12 -8.38 14.58
CA ASN A 439 0.79 -8.21 15.70
C ASN A 439 0.25 -7.30 16.82
N GLY A 440 -1.01 -6.83 16.71
CA GLY A 440 -1.64 -5.93 17.67
C GLY A 440 -1.37 -4.44 17.43
N ALA A 441 -0.66 -4.07 16.35
CA ALA A 441 -0.52 -2.66 16.02
C ALA A 441 -1.81 -2.08 15.41
N ILE A 442 -1.99 -0.77 15.55
CA ILE A 442 -3.07 -0.01 14.92
C ILE A 442 -2.46 1.02 13.99
N GLY A 443 -2.80 0.96 12.69
CA GLY A 443 -2.32 1.89 11.68
C GLY A 443 -3.36 2.93 11.31
N PHE A 444 -2.90 4.14 11.04
CA PHE A 444 -3.69 5.34 10.75
C PHE A 444 -3.21 6.00 9.47
N ALA A 445 -4.15 6.48 8.69
CA ALA A 445 -3.91 7.32 7.52
C ALA A 445 -5.16 8.17 7.20
N PRO A 446 -5.56 9.10 8.06
CA PRO A 446 -6.70 9.95 7.81
C PRO A 446 -6.52 10.72 6.49
N ALA A 447 -7.61 11.07 5.80
CA ALA A 447 -7.52 11.86 4.56
C ALA A 447 -6.93 13.25 4.81
N LEU A 448 -6.33 13.85 3.77
CA LEU A 448 -5.71 15.18 3.86
C LEU A 448 -6.72 16.29 4.11
N CYS A 449 -8.03 16.06 3.87
CA CYS A 449 -9.10 16.99 4.18
C CYS A 449 -9.55 16.96 5.64
N CYS A 450 -8.95 16.14 6.49
CA CYS A 450 -9.26 16.04 7.91
C CYS A 450 -9.09 17.39 8.61
N SER A 451 -10.05 17.76 9.45
CA SER A 451 -9.94 18.93 10.34
C SER A 451 -9.29 18.55 11.66
N HIS A 452 -8.83 19.56 12.43
CA HIS A 452 -8.34 19.36 13.79
C HIS A 452 -9.40 18.75 14.72
N ASP A 453 -10.67 19.12 14.58
CA ASP A 453 -11.76 18.56 15.37
C ASP A 453 -12.01 17.09 15.05
N GLU A 454 -11.99 16.72 13.77
CA GLU A 454 -12.09 15.33 13.34
C GLU A 454 -10.88 14.52 13.81
N MET A 455 -9.69 15.10 13.80
CA MET A 455 -8.48 14.47 14.35
C MET A 455 -8.63 14.19 15.85
N ASN A 456 -9.11 15.17 16.62
CA ASN A 456 -9.40 15.01 18.04
C ASN A 456 -10.46 13.93 18.29
N GLU A 457 -11.51 13.88 17.46
CA GLU A 457 -12.57 12.86 17.56
C GLU A 457 -12.03 11.45 17.26
N ILE A 458 -11.15 11.29 16.26
CA ILE A 458 -10.47 10.01 15.97
C ILE A 458 -9.76 9.52 17.24
N PHE A 459 -8.92 10.35 17.84
CA PHE A 459 -8.13 9.93 19.00
C PHE A 459 -8.95 9.76 20.27
N ALA A 460 -10.02 10.52 20.47
CA ALA A 460 -10.98 10.27 21.55
C ALA A 460 -11.65 8.88 21.47
N ARG A 461 -11.94 8.42 20.25
CA ARG A 461 -12.47 7.06 20.02
C ARG A 461 -11.39 5.99 20.21
N ILE A 462 -10.15 6.28 19.85
CA ILE A 462 -9.02 5.37 20.10
C ILE A 462 -8.73 5.25 21.59
N ASP A 463 -8.71 6.34 22.34
CA ASP A 463 -8.53 6.31 23.81
C ASP A 463 -9.58 5.38 24.45
N ARG A 464 -10.85 5.58 24.10
CA ARG A 464 -11.94 4.73 24.59
C ARG A 464 -11.74 3.26 24.21
N THR A 465 -11.26 3.00 22.99
CA THR A 465 -10.97 1.65 22.51
C THR A 465 -9.87 0.98 23.33
N LEU A 466 -8.78 1.72 23.60
CA LEU A 466 -7.64 1.21 24.37
C LEU A 466 -8.02 0.99 25.83
N ASP A 467 -8.80 1.89 26.45
CA ASP A 467 -9.31 1.74 27.80
C ASP A 467 -10.22 0.51 27.94
N GLN A 468 -11.12 0.31 26.96
CA GLN A 468 -11.99 -0.87 26.92
C GLN A 468 -11.20 -2.16 26.76
N LEU A 469 -10.16 -2.17 25.92
CA LEU A 469 -9.28 -3.33 25.76
C LEU A 469 -8.53 -3.62 27.07
N LEU A 470 -7.96 -2.59 27.70
CA LEU A 470 -7.24 -2.71 28.97
C LEU A 470 -8.15 -3.19 30.12
N ALA A 471 -9.43 -2.85 30.09
CA ALA A 471 -10.40 -3.27 31.10
C ALA A 471 -10.73 -4.77 31.04
N MET A 472 -10.42 -5.47 29.93
CA MET A 472 -10.66 -6.90 29.79
C MET A 472 -9.77 -7.69 30.76
N PRO A 473 -10.32 -8.61 31.60
CA PRO A 473 -9.56 -9.27 32.67
C PRO A 473 -8.36 -10.06 32.18
N ASP A 474 -8.48 -10.75 31.03
CA ASP A 474 -7.41 -11.56 30.46
C ASP A 474 -6.30 -10.69 29.81
N ILE A 475 -6.64 -9.55 29.24
CA ILE A 475 -5.67 -8.57 28.74
C ILE A 475 -4.90 -7.97 29.92
N ARG A 476 -5.62 -7.53 30.99
CA ARG A 476 -4.99 -6.98 32.19
C ARG A 476 -4.06 -8.00 32.87
N ALA A 477 -4.48 -9.26 32.93
CA ALA A 477 -3.68 -10.34 33.51
C ALA A 477 -2.42 -10.68 32.70
N ALA A 478 -2.43 -10.38 31.41
CA ALA A 478 -1.29 -10.58 30.52
C ALA A 478 -0.26 -9.44 30.57
N MET A 479 -0.59 -8.28 31.14
CA MET A 479 0.32 -7.14 31.31
C MET A 479 1.40 -7.42 32.35
N ARG A 480 2.65 -6.97 32.06
CA ARG A 480 3.83 -7.10 32.94
C ARG A 480 4.51 -5.76 33.15
#